data_0a73f8af4f13fda09ffe661c08069a24
#
_entry.id   0a73f8af4f13fda09ffe661c08069a24
#
_cell.length_a   1.000
_cell.length_b   1.000
_cell.length_c   1.000
_cell.angle_alpha   90.00
_cell.angle_beta   90.00
_cell.angle_gamma   90.00
#
_symmetry.space_group_name_H-M   'P 1'
#
loop_
_entity.id
_entity.type
_entity.pdbx_description
1 polymer ?
#
loop_
_entity_poly.entity_id
_entity_poly.type
_entity_poly.pdbx_seq_one_letter_code
_entity_poly.pdbx_strand_id
1 'polypeptide(L)'
;MIGASTFTKNGGVLMIELSDDKILYAFSKDLEPALTVKSGDTVRIRTKDCFGNQVQTPEDELDSIDWDAINPATGPVYVEGAVAGGSLKVRIDAIEFDGQTASCTGKDEGVYGDKLECWSTRLCKIEGDELVWDDKVRLPLTPMIGVIGVAPAGDPVNCGTPGAHGGNMDNTKIAPGATLYFPVAVDGALFGCGDMHAVMGDGEVSVSGAEAAGHATVTLTALPDLSIDTPLIENEDEFGVIYSAETLDAAADGAVHRMVDLVADRTGKDSAELVMLFSLCGNVEVCQMVDPEKTVRFMVPKHVLNAYGFKL
;
A
#
# COMPACT_ATOMS: atom_id res chain seq x y z
N MET A 1 -19.57 22.65 1.31
CA MET A 1 -18.89 23.07 2.55
C MET A 1 -17.56 22.33 2.54
N ILE A 2 -16.44 23.06 2.43
CA ILE A 2 -15.08 22.53 2.40
C ILE A 2 -14.85 21.81 3.74
N GLY A 3 -14.52 20.51 3.70
CA GLY A 3 -14.22 19.72 4.89
C GLY A 3 -13.13 20.41 5.71
N ALA A 4 -13.34 20.50 7.02
CA ALA A 4 -12.43 21.16 7.93
C ALA A 4 -11.09 20.40 7.99
N SER A 5 -10.09 20.88 7.26
CA SER A 5 -8.69 20.54 7.54
C SER A 5 -8.35 21.11 8.91
N THR A 6 -8.13 20.23 9.88
CA THR A 6 -7.63 20.62 11.19
C THR A 6 -6.13 20.82 11.09
N PHE A 7 -5.65 22.03 11.38
CA PHE A 7 -4.22 22.31 11.43
C PHE A 7 -3.73 22.16 12.86
N THR A 8 -2.94 21.14 13.16
CA THR A 8 -2.31 21.00 14.46
C THR A 8 -0.87 21.53 14.44
N LYS A 9 -0.46 22.21 15.52
CA LYS A 9 0.87 22.77 15.67
C LYS A 9 1.77 21.78 16.43
N ASN A 10 2.51 20.93 15.73
CA ASN A 10 3.57 20.14 16.33
C ASN A 10 4.92 20.76 15.93
N GLY A 11 5.67 21.31 16.90
CA GLY A 11 7.00 21.86 16.66
C GLY A 11 7.11 23.07 15.70
N GLY A 12 6.00 23.79 15.38
CA GLY A 12 6.03 24.98 14.52
C GLY A 12 5.72 24.74 13.04
N VAL A 13 5.60 23.48 12.60
CA VAL A 13 5.15 23.11 11.24
C VAL A 13 3.64 22.91 11.27
N LEU A 14 2.94 23.47 10.29
CA LEU A 14 1.50 23.31 10.12
C LEU A 14 1.28 21.93 9.47
N MET A 15 0.75 20.95 10.21
CA MET A 15 0.42 19.62 9.70
C MET A 15 -1.02 19.64 9.17
N ILE A 16 -1.22 19.15 7.95
CA ILE A 16 -2.55 18.93 7.39
C ILE A 16 -3.02 17.57 7.88
N GLU A 17 -4.21 17.50 8.46
CA GLU A 17 -4.80 16.25 8.97
C GLU A 17 -6.08 15.90 8.20
N LEU A 18 -6.24 14.62 7.88
CA LEU A 18 -7.46 14.04 7.33
C LEU A 18 -7.99 12.97 8.29
N SER A 19 -9.23 13.17 8.76
CA SER A 19 -9.89 12.20 9.65
C SER A 19 -10.52 11.04 8.86
N ASP A 20 -10.76 9.92 9.57
CA ASP A 20 -11.46 8.74 9.06
C ASP A 20 -12.99 8.89 8.94
N ASP A 21 -13.51 10.13 8.96
CA ASP A 21 -14.89 10.42 8.59
C ASP A 21 -15.15 10.28 7.09
N LYS A 22 -14.06 10.29 6.30
CA LYS A 22 -14.09 10.19 4.85
C LYS A 22 -13.46 8.86 4.41
N ILE A 23 -14.30 7.85 4.32
CA ILE A 23 -13.91 6.49 3.96
C ILE A 23 -14.37 6.19 2.54
N LEU A 24 -13.51 5.51 1.81
CA LEU A 24 -13.83 4.89 0.54
C LEU A 24 -13.58 3.38 0.64
N TYR A 25 -14.49 2.60 0.06
CA TYR A 25 -14.39 1.15 -0.09
C TYR A 25 -14.05 0.75 -1.54
N ALA A 26 -13.96 1.75 -2.40
CA ALA A 26 -13.50 1.60 -3.78
C ALA A 26 -12.77 2.86 -4.24
N PHE A 27 -11.69 2.70 -4.97
CA PHE A 27 -11.05 3.79 -5.70
C PHE A 27 -11.88 4.13 -6.93
N SER A 28 -12.27 5.40 -7.10
CA SER A 28 -13.13 5.85 -8.19
C SER A 28 -12.86 7.29 -8.56
N LYS A 29 -12.92 7.57 -9.87
CA LYS A 29 -12.85 8.92 -10.42
C LYS A 29 -14.07 9.79 -10.09
N ASP A 30 -15.17 9.15 -9.69
CA ASP A 30 -16.45 9.82 -9.44
C ASP A 30 -16.61 10.28 -7.98
N LEU A 31 -15.58 10.04 -7.14
CA LEU A 31 -15.59 10.46 -5.75
C LEU A 31 -15.22 11.94 -5.61
N GLU A 32 -16.00 12.65 -4.81
CA GLU A 32 -15.68 14.03 -4.44
C GLU A 32 -14.48 14.06 -3.46
N PRO A 33 -13.50 14.94 -3.69
CA PRO A 33 -12.36 15.05 -2.79
C PRO A 33 -12.76 15.35 -1.33
N ALA A 34 -12.23 14.55 -0.40
CA ALA A 34 -12.33 14.85 1.02
C ALA A 34 -11.38 15.97 1.45
N LEU A 35 -10.26 16.08 0.75
CA LEU A 35 -9.22 17.08 1.01
C LEU A 35 -8.56 17.47 -0.33
N THR A 36 -8.18 18.75 -0.47
CA THR A 36 -7.33 19.22 -1.56
C THR A 36 -6.03 19.76 -0.99
N VAL A 37 -4.89 19.32 -1.57
CA VAL A 37 -3.56 19.70 -1.13
C VAL A 37 -2.70 20.13 -2.31
N LYS A 38 -1.62 20.86 -2.03
CA LYS A 38 -0.62 21.23 -3.04
C LYS A 38 0.40 20.12 -3.22
N SER A 39 0.96 20.04 -4.41
CA SER A 39 2.13 19.18 -4.65
C SER A 39 3.26 19.51 -3.69
N GLY A 40 3.75 18.50 -2.97
CA GLY A 40 4.78 18.60 -1.94
C GLY A 40 4.24 18.72 -0.51
N ASP A 41 2.94 18.85 -0.32
CA ASP A 41 2.34 18.88 1.03
C ASP A 41 2.44 17.52 1.72
N THR A 42 2.59 17.58 3.05
CA THR A 42 2.55 16.41 3.93
C THR A 42 1.22 16.34 4.64
N VAL A 43 0.58 15.18 4.60
CA VAL A 43 -0.73 14.93 5.19
C VAL A 43 -0.61 13.81 6.20
N ARG A 44 -1.17 14.00 7.39
CA ARG A 44 -1.38 12.96 8.39
C ARG A 44 -2.80 12.42 8.27
N ILE A 45 -2.93 11.18 7.88
CA ILE A 45 -4.20 10.52 7.54
C ILE A 45 -4.56 9.54 8.63
N ARG A 46 -5.72 9.73 9.26
CA ARG A 46 -6.29 8.77 10.20
C ARG A 46 -6.91 7.61 9.42
N THR A 47 -6.60 6.35 9.82
CA THR A 47 -7.17 5.15 9.19
C THR A 47 -7.84 4.25 10.22
N LYS A 48 -8.84 3.51 9.81
CA LYS A 48 -9.35 2.33 10.51
C LYS A 48 -8.49 1.12 10.17
N ASP A 49 -8.63 0.02 10.93
CA ASP A 49 -8.10 -1.29 10.54
C ASP A 49 -8.88 -1.88 9.35
N CYS A 50 -8.41 -3.01 8.78
CA CYS A 50 -9.06 -3.65 7.62
C CYS A 50 -10.51 -4.06 7.90
N PHE A 51 -10.86 -4.35 9.14
CA PHE A 51 -12.23 -4.71 9.53
C PHE A 51 -13.12 -3.48 9.76
N GLY A 52 -12.66 -2.26 9.45
CA GLY A 52 -13.40 -1.02 9.72
C GLY A 52 -13.58 -0.73 11.20
N ASN A 53 -12.72 -1.24 12.07
CA ASN A 53 -12.80 -1.25 13.53
C ASN A 53 -14.00 -2.05 14.07
N GLN A 54 -14.49 -3.05 13.35
CA GLN A 54 -15.60 -3.90 13.78
C GLN A 54 -15.15 -5.01 14.74
N VAL A 55 -13.85 -5.33 14.79
CA VAL A 55 -13.28 -6.39 15.63
C VAL A 55 -12.37 -5.77 16.69
N GLN A 56 -12.90 -5.49 17.85
CA GLN A 56 -12.22 -4.77 18.94
C GLN A 56 -12.10 -5.57 20.22
N THR A 57 -12.92 -6.59 20.42
CA THR A 57 -12.97 -7.45 21.59
C THR A 57 -12.95 -8.94 21.17
N PRO A 58 -12.55 -9.85 22.08
CA PRO A 58 -12.57 -11.29 21.78
C PRO A 58 -13.96 -11.87 21.50
N GLU A 59 -15.01 -11.12 21.84
CA GLU A 59 -16.42 -11.48 21.62
C GLU A 59 -16.93 -11.08 20.23
N ASP A 60 -16.16 -10.25 19.48
CA ASP A 60 -16.53 -9.83 18.13
C ASP A 60 -16.21 -10.96 17.14
N GLU A 61 -17.26 -11.53 16.57
CA GLU A 61 -17.17 -12.66 15.66
C GLU A 61 -17.15 -12.17 14.21
N LEU A 62 -16.21 -12.66 13.39
CA LEU A 62 -16.11 -12.30 11.96
C LEU A 62 -17.34 -12.68 11.15
N ASP A 63 -18.09 -13.71 11.58
CA ASP A 63 -19.36 -14.08 10.95
C ASP A 63 -20.45 -13.00 11.10
N SER A 64 -20.26 -12.02 11.99
CA SER A 64 -21.24 -10.97 12.30
C SER A 64 -20.89 -9.58 11.78
N ILE A 65 -19.68 -9.39 11.21
CA ILE A 65 -19.25 -8.08 10.69
C ILE A 65 -19.92 -7.76 9.33
N ASP A 66 -19.91 -6.50 8.98
CA ASP A 66 -20.28 -6.04 7.65
C ASP A 66 -19.11 -6.22 6.67
N TRP A 67 -19.15 -7.27 5.87
CA TRP A 67 -18.10 -7.59 4.88
C TRP A 67 -18.06 -6.63 3.68
N ASP A 68 -19.11 -5.82 3.47
CA ASP A 68 -19.07 -4.73 2.48
C ASP A 68 -18.29 -3.51 3.00
N ALA A 69 -17.96 -3.50 4.30
CA ALA A 69 -17.27 -2.42 4.99
C ALA A 69 -15.85 -2.81 5.45
N ILE A 70 -15.17 -3.70 4.72
CA ILE A 70 -13.79 -4.08 4.95
C ILE A 70 -12.81 -3.34 4.04
N ASN A 71 -11.52 -3.39 4.40
CA ASN A 71 -10.41 -2.74 3.70
C ASN A 71 -10.68 -1.25 3.40
N PRO A 72 -11.14 -0.46 4.42
CA PRO A 72 -11.43 0.94 4.22
C PRO A 72 -10.16 1.75 3.97
N ALA A 73 -10.15 2.55 2.92
CA ALA A 73 -9.16 3.61 2.76
C ALA A 73 -9.74 4.96 3.19
N THR A 74 -8.91 5.85 3.72
CA THR A 74 -9.26 7.23 4.03
C THR A 74 -8.86 8.14 2.87
N GLY A 75 -9.79 8.96 2.40
CA GLY A 75 -9.63 9.82 1.23
C GLY A 75 -10.98 10.18 0.58
N PRO A 76 -10.99 10.56 -0.72
CA PRO A 76 -9.82 10.77 -1.55
C PRO A 76 -9.18 12.15 -1.34
N VAL A 77 -7.87 12.20 -1.52
CA VAL A 77 -7.09 13.45 -1.49
C VAL A 77 -6.82 13.89 -2.92
N TYR A 78 -7.30 15.08 -3.27
CA TYR A 78 -6.98 15.72 -4.54
C TYR A 78 -5.63 16.46 -4.44
N VAL A 79 -4.68 16.14 -5.30
CA VAL A 79 -3.35 16.76 -5.33
C VAL A 79 -3.26 17.75 -6.49
N GLU A 80 -3.14 19.05 -6.18
CA GLU A 80 -2.99 20.08 -7.20
C GLU A 80 -1.74 19.83 -8.05
N GLY A 81 -1.90 19.86 -9.38
CA GLY A 81 -0.83 19.61 -10.35
C GLY A 81 -0.65 18.14 -10.74
N ALA A 82 -1.32 17.19 -10.09
CA ALA A 82 -1.41 15.84 -10.60
C ALA A 82 -2.38 15.81 -11.78
N VAL A 83 -1.87 15.41 -12.95
CA VAL A 83 -2.62 15.39 -14.21
C VAL A 83 -2.66 13.99 -14.80
N ALA A 84 -3.76 13.66 -15.49
CA ALA A 84 -3.89 12.37 -16.18
C ALA A 84 -2.73 12.15 -17.17
N GLY A 85 -2.12 10.96 -17.12
CA GLY A 85 -0.93 10.60 -17.89
C GLY A 85 0.40 10.87 -17.20
N GLY A 86 0.41 11.64 -16.12
CA GLY A 86 1.55 11.82 -15.22
C GLY A 86 1.61 10.77 -14.11
N SER A 87 2.35 11.07 -13.05
CA SER A 87 2.47 10.21 -11.87
C SER A 87 2.29 10.98 -10.57
N LEU A 88 1.91 10.27 -9.50
CA LEU A 88 1.92 10.76 -8.13
C LEU A 88 3.03 10.05 -7.36
N LYS A 89 3.98 10.82 -6.83
CA LYS A 89 5.00 10.35 -5.88
C LYS A 89 4.45 10.46 -4.48
N VAL A 90 4.49 9.37 -3.73
CA VAL A 90 4.02 9.27 -2.34
C VAL A 90 5.17 8.78 -1.47
N ARG A 91 5.70 9.64 -0.60
CA ARG A 91 6.69 9.24 0.40
C ARG A 91 5.97 8.90 1.70
N ILE A 92 6.30 7.75 2.26
CA ILE A 92 5.82 7.33 3.58
C ILE A 92 6.74 7.92 4.63
N ASP A 93 6.24 8.89 5.40
CA ASP A 93 7.04 9.59 6.40
C ASP A 93 6.98 8.91 7.77
N ALA A 94 5.78 8.45 8.18
CA ALA A 94 5.57 7.75 9.44
C ALA A 94 4.30 6.90 9.40
N ILE A 95 4.28 5.85 10.22
CA ILE A 95 3.09 5.04 10.54
C ILE A 95 3.01 4.92 12.06
N GLU A 96 1.87 5.23 12.64
CA GLU A 96 1.61 5.21 14.09
C GLU A 96 0.34 4.41 14.36
N PHE A 97 0.36 3.51 15.34
CA PHE A 97 -0.77 2.62 15.68
C PHE A 97 -1.42 2.97 17.01
N ASP A 98 -2.69 2.60 17.18
CA ASP A 98 -3.47 2.80 18.41
C ASP A 98 -3.17 1.80 19.53
N GLY A 99 -2.27 0.84 19.31
CA GLY A 99 -1.80 -0.08 20.36
C GLY A 99 -2.47 -1.44 20.40
N GLN A 100 -3.46 -1.71 19.55
CA GLN A 100 -4.10 -3.02 19.38
C GLN A 100 -4.10 -3.43 17.92
N THR A 101 -4.02 -4.74 17.67
CA THR A 101 -4.15 -5.35 16.34
C THR A 101 -5.13 -6.50 16.38
N ALA A 102 -5.72 -6.79 15.21
CA ALA A 102 -6.48 -8.01 14.96
C ALA A 102 -5.81 -8.80 13.83
N SER A 103 -5.73 -10.12 13.97
CA SER A 103 -5.35 -11.01 12.86
C SER A 103 -6.38 -12.10 12.74
N CYS A 104 -6.64 -12.58 11.54
CA CYS A 104 -7.63 -13.63 11.31
C CYS A 104 -7.15 -14.68 10.31
N THR A 105 -7.87 -15.78 10.33
CA THR A 105 -7.87 -16.81 9.29
C THR A 105 -9.21 -17.53 9.32
N GLY A 106 -9.61 -18.18 8.24
CA GLY A 106 -10.91 -18.82 8.21
C GLY A 106 -11.03 -19.94 7.20
N LYS A 107 -12.21 -20.59 7.23
CA LYS A 107 -12.54 -21.60 6.27
C LYS A 107 -12.57 -21.01 4.86
N ASP A 108 -11.87 -21.69 3.95
CA ASP A 108 -11.73 -21.32 2.53
C ASP A 108 -10.99 -19.97 2.30
N GLU A 109 -10.37 -19.38 3.35
CA GLU A 109 -9.63 -18.13 3.29
C GLU A 109 -8.13 -18.35 3.57
N GLY A 110 -7.30 -17.59 2.85
CA GLY A 110 -5.85 -17.74 2.94
C GLY A 110 -5.33 -19.06 2.35
N VAL A 111 -4.06 -19.31 2.50
CA VAL A 111 -3.38 -20.48 1.89
C VAL A 111 -3.78 -21.82 2.56
N TYR A 112 -4.15 -21.75 3.83
CA TYR A 112 -4.47 -22.96 4.63
C TYR A 112 -5.98 -23.12 4.91
N GLY A 113 -6.82 -22.25 4.32
CA GLY A 113 -8.26 -22.22 4.59
C GLY A 113 -9.00 -23.51 4.26
N ASP A 114 -8.48 -24.33 3.31
CA ASP A 114 -9.04 -25.65 2.95
C ASP A 114 -8.96 -26.69 4.08
N LYS A 115 -8.20 -26.39 5.14
CA LYS A 115 -8.04 -27.23 6.33
C LYS A 115 -8.75 -26.69 7.57
N LEU A 116 -9.33 -25.51 7.46
CA LEU A 116 -10.01 -24.86 8.58
C LEU A 116 -11.53 -25.09 8.51
N GLU A 117 -12.19 -25.11 9.65
CA GLU A 117 -13.62 -25.36 9.73
C GLU A 117 -14.43 -24.07 9.96
N CYS A 118 -13.82 -23.04 10.56
CA CYS A 118 -14.45 -21.78 10.91
C CYS A 118 -13.44 -20.64 10.95
N TRP A 119 -13.93 -19.41 11.08
CA TRP A 119 -13.11 -18.24 11.35
C TRP A 119 -12.45 -18.34 12.71
N SER A 120 -11.25 -17.80 12.79
CA SER A 120 -10.49 -17.59 14.03
C SER A 120 -9.89 -16.20 14.01
N THR A 121 -10.07 -15.47 15.08
CA THR A 121 -9.54 -14.12 15.27
C THR A 121 -8.61 -14.08 16.47
N ARG A 122 -7.56 -13.30 16.37
CA ARG A 122 -6.66 -13.04 17.48
C ARG A 122 -6.37 -11.56 17.62
N LEU A 123 -6.71 -11.00 18.77
CA LEU A 123 -6.32 -9.65 19.15
C LEU A 123 -4.97 -9.70 19.85
N CYS A 124 -4.07 -8.81 19.45
CA CYS A 124 -2.75 -8.65 20.04
C CYS A 124 -2.54 -7.21 20.47
N LYS A 125 -1.68 -7.01 21.47
CA LYS A 125 -1.27 -5.68 21.94
C LYS A 125 0.06 -5.30 21.32
N ILE A 126 0.23 -4.03 21.07
CA ILE A 126 1.53 -3.42 20.78
C ILE A 126 2.10 -2.90 22.10
N GLU A 127 3.28 -3.36 22.47
CA GLU A 127 4.02 -2.92 23.65
C GLU A 127 5.41 -2.43 23.25
N GLY A 128 5.61 -1.12 23.23
CA GLY A 128 6.82 -0.51 22.69
C GLY A 128 6.96 -0.79 21.20
N ASP A 129 8.07 -1.41 20.79
CA ASP A 129 8.37 -1.74 19.39
C ASP A 129 8.05 -3.21 19.05
N GLU A 130 7.17 -3.86 19.83
CA GLU A 130 6.85 -5.27 19.66
C GLU A 130 5.33 -5.52 19.67
N LEU A 131 4.91 -6.46 18.82
CA LEU A 131 3.61 -7.12 18.91
C LEU A 131 3.70 -8.30 19.88
N VAL A 132 2.81 -8.35 20.86
CA VAL A 132 2.75 -9.44 21.85
C VAL A 132 1.78 -10.50 21.35
N TRP A 133 2.31 -11.60 20.80
CA TRP A 133 1.48 -12.71 20.36
C TRP A 133 0.98 -13.56 21.54
N ASP A 134 1.89 -13.95 22.42
CA ASP A 134 1.59 -14.66 23.69
C ASP A 134 2.77 -14.52 24.68
N ASP A 135 2.77 -15.32 25.73
CA ASP A 135 3.83 -15.32 26.77
C ASP A 135 5.22 -15.72 26.22
N LYS A 136 5.30 -16.32 25.04
CA LYS A 136 6.52 -16.88 24.45
C LYS A 136 6.98 -16.17 23.20
N VAL A 137 6.05 -15.61 22.45
CA VAL A 137 6.31 -15.02 21.13
C VAL A 137 6.00 -13.54 21.14
N ARG A 138 7.02 -12.76 20.84
CA ARG A 138 6.95 -11.33 20.54
C ARG A 138 7.58 -11.09 19.19
N LEU A 139 6.98 -10.27 18.37
CA LEU A 139 7.44 -9.95 17.03
C LEU A 139 7.82 -8.48 16.97
N PRO A 140 9.01 -8.13 16.46
CA PRO A 140 9.34 -6.73 16.21
C PRO A 140 8.32 -6.11 15.25
N LEU A 141 7.94 -4.86 15.49
CA LEU A 141 7.05 -4.14 14.57
C LEU A 141 7.75 -3.91 13.23
N THR A 142 7.01 -4.17 12.16
CA THR A 142 7.38 -3.88 10.77
C THR A 142 6.24 -3.11 10.09
N PRO A 143 6.00 -1.84 10.50
CA PRO A 143 4.84 -1.07 10.07
C PRO A 143 4.77 -0.94 8.56
N MET A 144 3.60 -1.20 7.98
CA MET A 144 3.35 -1.07 6.55
C MET A 144 1.92 -0.60 6.26
N ILE A 145 1.66 -0.22 5.01
CA ILE A 145 0.32 0.12 4.50
C ILE A 145 -0.06 -0.92 3.45
N GLY A 146 -1.18 -1.62 3.66
CA GLY A 146 -1.72 -2.61 2.72
C GLY A 146 -2.44 -1.94 1.56
N VAL A 147 -3.50 -1.17 1.86
CA VAL A 147 -4.29 -0.42 0.86
C VAL A 147 -3.72 0.97 0.65
N ILE A 148 -3.20 1.24 -0.55
CA ILE A 148 -2.73 2.56 -0.93
C ILE A 148 -2.80 2.74 -2.45
N GLY A 149 -3.39 3.84 -2.93
CA GLY A 149 -3.56 4.01 -4.37
C GLY A 149 -4.22 5.31 -4.78
N VAL A 150 -4.56 5.36 -6.07
CA VAL A 150 -5.17 6.50 -6.76
C VAL A 150 -6.39 6.04 -7.55
N ALA A 151 -7.23 6.96 -7.99
CA ALA A 151 -8.42 6.63 -8.78
C ALA A 151 -8.06 6.06 -10.17
N PRO A 152 -8.66 4.94 -10.60
CA PRO A 152 -8.53 4.41 -11.95
C PRO A 152 -9.33 5.26 -12.97
N ALA A 153 -9.00 5.14 -14.27
CA ALA A 153 -9.75 5.79 -15.35
C ALA A 153 -11.12 5.15 -15.61
N GLY A 154 -11.23 3.84 -15.34
CA GLY A 154 -12.39 3.01 -15.65
C GLY A 154 -13.45 3.00 -14.55
N ASP A 155 -14.07 1.84 -14.39
CA ASP A 155 -15.03 1.57 -13.33
C ASP A 155 -14.37 1.63 -11.95
N PRO A 156 -15.14 1.87 -10.88
CA PRO A 156 -14.64 1.79 -9.51
C PRO A 156 -14.00 0.43 -9.21
N VAL A 157 -12.86 0.42 -8.52
CA VAL A 157 -12.16 -0.79 -8.09
C VAL A 157 -12.23 -0.87 -6.57
N ASN A 158 -12.75 -2.00 -6.04
CA ASN A 158 -12.82 -2.26 -4.61
C ASN A 158 -11.43 -2.11 -3.95
N CYS A 159 -11.37 -1.52 -2.76
CA CYS A 159 -10.11 -1.28 -2.05
C CYS A 159 -9.32 -2.56 -1.79
N GLY A 160 -9.98 -3.70 -1.57
CA GLY A 160 -9.35 -5.01 -1.40
C GLY A 160 -8.82 -5.65 -2.69
N THR A 161 -8.89 -4.95 -3.84
CA THR A 161 -8.37 -5.47 -5.12
C THR A 161 -7.19 -4.63 -5.59
N PRO A 162 -5.98 -5.18 -5.65
CA PRO A 162 -4.82 -4.47 -6.16
C PRO A 162 -4.79 -4.41 -7.69
N GLY A 163 -4.02 -3.48 -8.24
CA GLY A 163 -3.86 -3.32 -9.69
C GLY A 163 -2.92 -2.17 -10.05
N ALA A 164 -3.01 -1.69 -11.29
CA ALA A 164 -2.18 -0.57 -11.77
C ALA A 164 -2.41 0.74 -10.99
N HIS A 165 -3.57 0.90 -10.37
CA HIS A 165 -3.91 2.05 -9.53
C HIS A 165 -3.33 1.98 -8.10
N GLY A 166 -2.74 0.87 -7.69
CA GLY A 166 -2.42 0.50 -6.31
C GLY A 166 -3.47 -0.45 -5.76
N GLY A 167 -4.23 -0.05 -4.74
CA GLY A 167 -5.20 -0.89 -4.03
C GLY A 167 -4.53 -1.73 -2.94
N ASN A 168 -5.08 -2.91 -2.64
CA ASN A 168 -4.57 -3.81 -1.60
C ASN A 168 -3.35 -4.59 -2.08
N MET A 169 -2.20 -3.95 -2.06
CA MET A 169 -0.95 -4.56 -2.54
C MET A 169 -0.25 -5.39 -1.47
N ASP A 170 -0.54 -5.16 -0.21
CA ASP A 170 0.04 -5.84 0.97
C ASP A 170 1.54 -6.07 0.85
N ASN A 171 2.23 -4.98 0.55
CA ASN A 171 3.65 -5.00 0.28
C ASN A 171 4.42 -4.52 1.50
N THR A 172 5.11 -5.42 2.19
CA THR A 172 5.88 -5.15 3.41
C THR A 172 6.93 -4.04 3.26
N LYS A 173 7.32 -3.68 2.03
CA LYS A 173 8.24 -2.57 1.76
C LYS A 173 7.53 -1.20 1.67
N ILE A 174 6.20 -1.13 1.73
CA ILE A 174 5.44 0.13 1.85
C ILE A 174 5.47 0.60 3.31
N ALA A 175 6.64 0.95 3.76
CA ALA A 175 7.00 1.23 5.14
C ALA A 175 7.58 2.64 5.29
N PRO A 176 7.72 3.18 6.51
CA PRO A 176 8.39 4.47 6.72
C PRO A 176 9.76 4.56 6.05
N GLY A 177 9.97 5.63 5.30
CA GLY A 177 11.17 5.84 4.47
C GLY A 177 11.04 5.38 3.02
N ALA A 178 10.06 4.56 2.69
CA ALA A 178 9.79 4.17 1.31
C ALA A 178 9.11 5.31 0.52
N THR A 179 9.27 5.25 -0.79
CA THR A 179 8.59 6.13 -1.74
C THR A 179 7.92 5.28 -2.82
N LEU A 180 6.65 5.54 -3.07
CA LEU A 180 5.90 4.94 -4.17
C LEU A 180 5.67 5.96 -5.28
N TYR A 181 5.44 5.43 -6.48
CA TYR A 181 5.01 6.20 -7.64
C TYR A 181 3.79 5.49 -8.22
N PHE A 182 2.69 6.23 -8.40
CA PHE A 182 1.45 5.72 -8.98
C PHE A 182 1.18 6.37 -10.32
N PRO A 183 0.72 5.63 -11.34
CA PRO A 183 0.23 6.23 -12.57
C PRO A 183 -1.05 7.04 -12.28
N VAL A 184 -1.10 8.28 -12.72
CA VAL A 184 -2.26 9.14 -12.54
C VAL A 184 -3.18 9.00 -13.75
N ALA A 185 -4.36 8.43 -13.53
CA ALA A 185 -5.34 8.22 -14.58
C ALA A 185 -6.37 9.36 -14.71
N VAL A 186 -6.54 10.16 -13.64
CA VAL A 186 -7.47 11.30 -13.57
C VAL A 186 -6.83 12.48 -12.86
N ASP A 187 -7.24 13.70 -13.22
CA ASP A 187 -6.70 14.91 -12.61
C ASP A 187 -6.91 14.89 -11.08
N GLY A 188 -5.88 15.34 -10.36
CA GLY A 188 -5.84 15.32 -8.90
C GLY A 188 -5.48 13.96 -8.30
N ALA A 189 -5.29 12.92 -9.10
CA ALA A 189 -4.98 11.55 -8.69
C ALA A 189 -6.05 10.89 -7.79
N LEU A 190 -6.71 11.64 -6.91
CA LEU A 190 -7.68 11.14 -5.92
C LEU A 190 -7.09 10.03 -5.04
N PHE A 191 -6.02 10.38 -4.33
CA PHE A 191 -5.23 9.48 -3.49
C PHE A 191 -5.99 9.02 -2.24
N GLY A 192 -5.81 7.77 -1.83
CA GLY A 192 -6.30 7.23 -0.57
C GLY A 192 -5.37 6.15 -0.01
N CYS A 193 -5.41 5.96 1.31
CA CYS A 193 -4.71 4.86 1.97
C CYS A 193 -5.42 4.41 3.25
N GLY A 194 -5.19 3.17 3.65
CA GLY A 194 -5.74 2.55 4.84
C GLY A 194 -5.14 1.17 5.05
N ASP A 195 -5.81 0.33 5.83
CA ASP A 195 -5.39 -1.05 6.00
C ASP A 195 -3.92 -1.16 6.38
N MET A 196 -3.59 -0.66 7.57
CA MET A 196 -2.20 -0.67 8.05
C MET A 196 -1.93 -1.91 8.88
N HIS A 197 -0.77 -2.51 8.67
CA HIS A 197 -0.32 -3.68 9.43
C HIS A 197 0.84 -3.33 10.34
N ALA A 198 0.73 -3.73 11.60
CA ALA A 198 1.83 -3.58 12.56
C ALA A 198 2.96 -4.58 12.30
N VAL A 199 2.61 -5.78 11.85
CA VAL A 199 3.51 -6.87 11.45
C VAL A 199 2.83 -7.68 10.34
N MET A 200 3.56 -7.99 9.28
CA MET A 200 3.18 -8.96 8.27
C MET A 200 4.42 -9.59 7.66
N GLY A 201 4.35 -10.86 7.32
CA GLY A 201 5.34 -11.55 6.49
C GLY A 201 4.93 -11.53 5.02
N ASP A 202 5.90 -11.56 4.12
CA ASP A 202 5.64 -11.71 2.68
C ASP A 202 4.76 -12.93 2.40
N GLY A 203 3.74 -12.74 1.56
CA GLY A 203 2.75 -13.75 1.19
C GLY A 203 1.42 -13.63 1.90
N GLU A 204 1.34 -12.99 3.09
CA GLU A 204 0.10 -12.79 3.86
C GLU A 204 -0.77 -14.05 3.98
N VAL A 205 -0.12 -15.16 4.31
CA VAL A 205 -0.65 -16.52 4.10
C VAL A 205 -1.96 -16.86 4.81
N SER A 206 -2.34 -16.08 5.84
CA SER A 206 -3.60 -16.28 6.58
C SER A 206 -4.77 -15.44 6.08
N VAL A 207 -4.59 -14.56 5.08
CA VAL A 207 -5.52 -13.52 4.60
C VAL A 207 -5.58 -12.27 5.46
N SER A 208 -4.71 -12.13 6.43
CA SER A 208 -4.53 -10.88 7.19
C SER A 208 -3.11 -10.76 7.72
N GLY A 209 -2.67 -9.51 7.84
CA GLY A 209 -1.53 -9.16 8.67
C GLY A 209 -1.91 -9.03 10.15
N ALA A 210 -1.17 -8.24 10.90
CA ALA A 210 -1.57 -7.72 12.21
C ALA A 210 -2.23 -6.36 11.98
N GLU A 211 -3.52 -6.39 11.71
CA GLU A 211 -4.36 -5.28 11.28
C GLU A 211 -4.48 -4.23 12.38
N ALA A 212 -4.22 -2.98 12.05
CA ALA A 212 -4.18 -1.92 13.06
C ALA A 212 -4.73 -0.59 12.56
N ALA A 213 -5.60 0.01 13.34
CA ALA A 213 -5.98 1.40 13.17
C ALA A 213 -4.86 2.34 13.62
N GLY A 214 -4.80 3.54 13.02
CA GLY A 214 -3.77 4.49 13.38
C GLY A 214 -3.66 5.68 12.45
N HIS A 215 -2.44 6.17 12.22
CA HIS A 215 -2.17 7.28 11.33
C HIS A 215 -1.03 6.94 10.37
N ALA A 216 -1.24 7.22 9.09
CA ALA A 216 -0.19 7.30 8.10
C ALA A 216 0.16 8.76 7.83
N THR A 217 1.42 9.13 7.89
CA THR A 217 1.92 10.45 7.47
C THR A 217 2.63 10.29 6.14
N VAL A 218 2.13 10.98 5.11
CA VAL A 218 2.62 10.86 3.73
C VAL A 218 2.86 12.22 3.09
N THR A 219 3.90 12.32 2.26
CA THR A 219 4.16 13.50 1.43
C THR A 219 3.79 13.21 -0.02
N LEU A 220 2.88 14.02 -0.58
CA LEU A 220 2.28 13.83 -1.90
C LEU A 220 2.87 14.82 -2.91
N THR A 221 3.53 14.33 -3.96
CA THR A 221 4.15 15.18 -4.98
C THR A 221 3.69 14.78 -6.37
N ALA A 222 3.10 15.73 -7.09
CA ALA A 222 2.71 15.55 -8.49
C ALA A 222 3.93 15.56 -9.41
N LEU A 223 3.99 14.61 -10.33
CA LEU A 223 5.02 14.47 -11.36
C LEU A 223 4.36 14.43 -12.75
N PRO A 224 3.94 15.59 -13.29
CA PRO A 224 3.14 15.64 -14.51
C PRO A 224 3.87 15.13 -15.75
N ASP A 225 5.20 15.17 -15.76
CA ASP A 225 6.04 14.78 -16.89
C ASP A 225 6.54 13.33 -16.79
N LEU A 226 6.23 12.62 -15.69
CA LEU A 226 6.61 11.22 -15.50
C LEU A 226 5.42 10.32 -15.86
N SER A 227 5.54 9.53 -16.92
CA SER A 227 4.55 8.51 -17.29
C SER A 227 5.05 7.12 -16.92
N ILE A 228 4.22 6.38 -16.18
CA ILE A 228 4.40 4.98 -15.81
C ILE A 228 3.05 4.25 -15.95
N ASP A 229 3.06 2.93 -16.02
CA ASP A 229 1.86 2.11 -16.24
C ASP A 229 1.51 1.19 -15.05
N THR A 230 2.38 1.14 -14.03
CA THR A 230 2.21 0.31 -12.83
C THR A 230 2.87 0.99 -11.63
N PRO A 231 2.49 0.65 -10.39
CA PRO A 231 3.15 1.19 -9.22
C PRO A 231 4.64 0.81 -9.16
N LEU A 232 5.46 1.81 -8.80
CA LEU A 232 6.89 1.63 -8.54
C LEU A 232 7.15 1.92 -7.07
N ILE A 233 8.22 1.33 -6.54
CA ILE A 233 8.64 1.54 -5.15
C ILE A 233 10.15 1.73 -5.07
N GLU A 234 10.59 2.58 -4.17
CA GLU A 234 12.00 2.66 -3.78
C GLU A 234 12.13 2.83 -2.27
N ASN A 235 13.21 2.29 -1.74
CA ASN A 235 13.70 2.56 -0.39
C ASN A 235 15.15 3.08 -0.46
N GLU A 236 15.90 3.05 0.64
CA GLU A 236 17.28 3.50 0.67
C GLU A 236 18.17 2.73 -0.31
N ASP A 237 18.01 1.41 -0.38
CA ASP A 237 18.93 0.49 -1.05
C ASP A 237 18.45 -0.01 -2.41
N GLU A 238 17.12 -0.10 -2.62
CA GLU A 238 16.51 -0.80 -3.73
C GLU A 238 15.47 0.07 -4.45
N PHE A 239 15.27 -0.25 -5.72
CA PHE A 239 14.18 0.25 -6.54
C PHE A 239 13.43 -0.93 -7.14
N GLY A 240 12.12 -0.85 -7.21
CA GLY A 240 11.28 -1.97 -7.63
C GLY A 240 10.05 -1.59 -8.45
N VAL A 241 9.56 -2.57 -9.17
CA VAL A 241 8.27 -2.57 -9.84
C VAL A 241 7.32 -3.46 -9.04
N ILE A 242 6.11 -2.98 -8.78
CA ILE A 242 5.03 -3.75 -8.18
C ILE A 242 4.05 -4.10 -9.30
N TYR A 243 3.64 -5.36 -9.35
CA TYR A 243 2.67 -5.81 -10.33
C TYR A 243 1.69 -6.81 -9.74
N SER A 244 0.41 -6.63 -10.06
CA SER A 244 -0.67 -7.51 -9.61
C SER A 244 -1.33 -8.19 -10.80
N ALA A 245 -1.64 -9.48 -10.65
CA ALA A 245 -2.27 -10.31 -11.67
C ALA A 245 -3.01 -11.49 -11.02
N GLU A 246 -3.86 -12.17 -11.80
CA GLU A 246 -4.65 -13.32 -11.36
C GLU A 246 -3.80 -14.45 -10.73
N THR A 247 -2.56 -14.61 -11.19
CA THR A 247 -1.65 -15.64 -10.65
C THR A 247 -0.29 -15.05 -10.28
N LEU A 248 0.41 -15.71 -9.33
CA LEU A 248 1.76 -15.31 -8.94
C LEU A 248 2.75 -15.34 -10.12
N ASP A 249 2.64 -16.34 -11.00
CA ASP A 249 3.50 -16.44 -12.17
C ASP A 249 3.30 -15.25 -13.10
N ALA A 250 2.05 -14.88 -13.39
CA ALA A 250 1.74 -13.72 -14.23
C ALA A 250 2.15 -12.39 -13.56
N ALA A 251 2.01 -12.28 -12.23
CA ALA A 251 2.45 -11.12 -11.48
C ALA A 251 3.99 -10.99 -11.51
N ALA A 252 4.71 -12.08 -11.32
CA ALA A 252 6.17 -12.11 -11.39
C ALA A 252 6.70 -11.76 -12.78
N ASP A 253 6.14 -12.37 -13.82
CA ASP A 253 6.49 -12.06 -15.22
C ASP A 253 6.23 -10.59 -15.53
N GLY A 254 5.07 -10.07 -15.12
CA GLY A 254 4.70 -8.67 -15.32
C GLY A 254 5.65 -7.69 -14.63
N ALA A 255 6.05 -7.96 -13.40
CA ALA A 255 6.98 -7.11 -12.65
C ALA A 255 8.38 -7.09 -13.29
N VAL A 256 8.90 -8.26 -13.71
CA VAL A 256 10.21 -8.38 -14.36
C VAL A 256 10.22 -7.67 -15.73
N HIS A 257 9.21 -7.91 -16.59
CA HIS A 257 9.12 -7.28 -17.90
C HIS A 257 9.14 -5.75 -17.77
N ARG A 258 8.30 -5.18 -16.88
CA ARG A 258 8.23 -3.73 -16.69
C ARG A 258 9.51 -3.13 -16.15
N MET A 259 10.21 -3.84 -15.26
CA MET A 259 11.52 -3.38 -14.77
C MET A 259 12.55 -3.33 -15.91
N VAL A 260 12.62 -4.38 -16.72
CA VAL A 260 13.57 -4.43 -17.85
C VAL A 260 13.27 -3.32 -18.85
N ASP A 261 12.01 -3.18 -19.26
CA ASP A 261 11.59 -2.18 -20.22
C ASP A 261 11.85 -0.76 -19.71
N LEU A 262 11.46 -0.48 -18.45
CA LEU A 262 11.69 0.83 -17.81
C LEU A 262 13.18 1.20 -17.79
N VAL A 263 14.05 0.25 -17.40
CA VAL A 263 15.49 0.53 -17.31
C VAL A 263 16.12 0.63 -18.70
N ALA A 264 15.70 -0.20 -19.66
CA ALA A 264 16.15 -0.11 -21.06
C ALA A 264 15.80 1.26 -21.67
N ASP A 265 14.57 1.70 -21.51
CA ASP A 265 14.09 3.00 -22.04
C ASP A 265 14.85 4.19 -21.42
N ARG A 266 15.13 4.14 -20.13
CA ARG A 266 15.80 5.24 -19.40
C ARG A 266 17.31 5.27 -19.60
N THR A 267 17.95 4.12 -19.87
CA THR A 267 19.41 4.01 -19.95
C THR A 267 19.95 3.74 -21.35
N GLY A 268 19.08 3.32 -22.27
CA GLY A 268 19.47 2.87 -23.60
C GLY A 268 20.24 1.54 -23.62
N LYS A 269 20.20 0.78 -22.51
CA LYS A 269 20.83 -0.53 -22.39
C LYS A 269 20.03 -1.60 -23.13
N ASP A 270 20.73 -2.60 -23.63
CA ASP A 270 20.12 -3.76 -24.27
C ASP A 270 19.33 -4.60 -23.26
N SER A 271 18.10 -4.97 -23.61
CA SER A 271 17.21 -5.72 -22.70
C SER A 271 17.76 -7.10 -22.35
N ALA A 272 18.47 -7.78 -23.26
CA ALA A 272 19.07 -9.07 -22.97
C ALA A 272 20.23 -8.95 -21.96
N GLU A 273 21.03 -7.88 -22.04
CA GLU A 273 22.06 -7.59 -21.03
C GLU A 273 21.42 -7.28 -19.68
N LEU A 274 20.34 -6.49 -19.64
CA LEU A 274 19.63 -6.16 -18.41
C LEU A 274 19.02 -7.40 -17.75
N VAL A 275 18.36 -8.27 -18.51
CA VAL A 275 17.79 -9.53 -17.97
C VAL A 275 18.86 -10.41 -17.37
N MET A 276 20.01 -10.58 -18.05
CA MET A 276 21.13 -11.35 -17.50
C MET A 276 21.65 -10.73 -16.21
N LEU A 277 21.82 -9.41 -16.17
CA LEU A 277 22.28 -8.71 -14.96
C LEU A 277 21.27 -8.83 -13.80
N PHE A 278 19.99 -8.60 -14.10
CA PHE A 278 18.94 -8.68 -13.08
C PHE A 278 18.73 -10.11 -12.56
N SER A 279 19.02 -11.13 -13.37
CA SER A 279 19.06 -12.52 -12.89
C SER A 279 20.16 -12.77 -11.84
N LEU A 280 21.18 -11.91 -11.77
CA LEU A 280 22.28 -12.03 -10.80
C LEU A 280 22.06 -11.19 -9.53
N CYS A 281 21.22 -10.15 -9.58
CA CYS A 281 21.12 -9.19 -8.49
C CYS A 281 19.69 -8.76 -8.15
N GLY A 282 18.70 -9.06 -8.97
CA GLY A 282 17.29 -8.73 -8.73
C GLY A 282 16.57 -9.85 -8.00
N ASN A 283 15.56 -9.48 -7.21
CA ASN A 283 14.75 -10.41 -6.43
C ASN A 283 13.28 -10.28 -6.81
N VAL A 284 12.66 -11.41 -7.20
CA VAL A 284 11.21 -11.54 -7.29
C VAL A 284 10.71 -11.89 -5.89
N GLU A 285 9.86 -11.03 -5.33
CA GLU A 285 9.36 -11.18 -3.96
C GLU A 285 7.83 -11.14 -3.98
N VAL A 286 7.19 -12.11 -3.32
CA VAL A 286 5.73 -12.15 -3.18
C VAL A 286 5.30 -11.14 -2.12
N CYS A 287 4.38 -10.25 -2.44
CA CYS A 287 3.79 -9.35 -1.46
C CYS A 287 2.65 -10.05 -0.73
N GLN A 288 1.60 -10.42 -1.43
CA GLN A 288 0.48 -11.24 -0.96
C GLN A 288 0.06 -12.26 -2.03
N MET A 289 -0.59 -13.35 -1.60
CA MET A 289 -1.05 -14.43 -2.47
C MET A 289 -2.49 -14.88 -2.19
N VAL A 290 -3.26 -14.00 -1.53
CA VAL A 290 -4.59 -14.31 -0.97
C VAL A 290 -5.70 -13.43 -1.55
N ASP A 291 -5.41 -12.23 -2.01
CA ASP A 291 -6.36 -11.31 -2.64
C ASP A 291 -6.85 -11.78 -4.03
N PRO A 292 -7.90 -11.16 -4.60
CA PRO A 292 -8.38 -11.50 -5.94
C PRO A 292 -7.27 -11.48 -7.00
N GLU A 293 -6.44 -10.43 -7.00
CA GLU A 293 -5.22 -10.34 -7.80
C GLU A 293 -3.99 -10.53 -6.89
N LYS A 294 -3.06 -11.41 -7.28
CA LYS A 294 -1.82 -11.67 -6.53
C LYS A 294 -0.80 -10.58 -6.80
N THR A 295 -0.10 -10.11 -5.77
CA THR A 295 0.87 -9.02 -5.91
C THR A 295 2.30 -9.50 -5.71
N VAL A 296 3.16 -9.13 -6.64
CA VAL A 296 4.60 -9.40 -6.63
C VAL A 296 5.35 -8.08 -6.83
N ARG A 297 6.50 -7.94 -6.18
CA ARG A 297 7.47 -6.90 -6.45
C ARG A 297 8.75 -7.50 -7.02
N PHE A 298 9.34 -6.83 -8.00
CA PHE A 298 10.68 -7.15 -8.49
C PHE A 298 11.62 -6.03 -8.10
N MET A 299 12.57 -6.34 -7.21
CA MET A 299 13.48 -5.37 -6.59
C MET A 299 14.88 -5.50 -7.17
N VAL A 300 15.51 -4.36 -7.49
CA VAL A 300 16.90 -4.28 -7.99
C VAL A 300 17.68 -3.30 -7.14
N PRO A 301 18.93 -3.63 -6.72
CA PRO A 301 19.74 -2.73 -5.92
C PRO A 301 20.05 -1.41 -6.65
N LYS A 302 19.82 -0.27 -5.98
CA LYS A 302 20.02 1.07 -6.55
C LYS A 302 21.46 1.31 -7.03
N HIS A 303 22.46 0.72 -6.40
CA HIS A 303 23.85 0.88 -6.84
C HIS A 303 24.08 0.32 -8.27
N VAL A 304 23.35 -0.74 -8.65
CA VAL A 304 23.39 -1.33 -10.00
C VAL A 304 22.76 -0.38 -11.02
N LEU A 305 21.54 0.12 -10.70
CA LEU A 305 20.83 1.06 -11.55
C LEU A 305 21.59 2.37 -11.73
N ASN A 306 22.16 2.91 -10.62
CA ASN A 306 22.96 4.13 -10.63
C ASN A 306 24.22 4.01 -11.46
N ALA A 307 24.84 2.82 -11.54
CA ALA A 307 26.03 2.58 -12.38
C ALA A 307 25.73 2.79 -13.87
N TYR A 308 24.47 2.61 -14.29
CA TYR A 308 24.01 2.89 -15.64
C TYR A 308 23.35 4.26 -15.82
N GLY A 309 23.37 5.09 -14.77
CA GLY A 309 22.77 6.43 -14.82
C GLY A 309 21.26 6.43 -14.85
N PHE A 310 20.63 5.34 -14.41
CA PHE A 310 19.17 5.26 -14.32
C PHE A 310 18.61 6.39 -13.44
N LYS A 311 17.57 7.04 -13.96
CA LYS A 311 16.78 8.04 -13.25
C LYS A 311 15.32 7.87 -13.67
N LEU A 312 14.43 7.93 -12.72
CA LEU A 312 13.00 7.92 -12.95
C LEU A 312 12.52 9.25 -13.51
#